data_7e9c46930483173252d7085808717415
#
_entry.id   7e9c46930483173252d7085808717415
#
_cell.length_a   1.000
_cell.length_b   1.000
_cell.length_c   1.000
_cell.angle_alpha   90.00
_cell.angle_beta   90.00
_cell.angle_gamma   90.00
#
_symmetry.space_group_name_H-M   'P 1'
#
loop_
_entity.id
_entity.type
_entity.pdbx_description
1 polymer ?
#
loop_
_entity_poly.entity_id
_entity_poly.type
_entity_poly.pdbx_seq_one_letter_code
_entity_poly.pdbx_strand_id
1 'polypeptide(L)'
;SYLLSKDEDSGSYIIAGGASQGLSEGLELKIFQSGKTIKNPQSGALITLPGKQVAVVSVVMSFGDDEFNEISYVSKISGSIGPDLSKYYVISD
;
A
#
# COMPACT_ATOMS: atom_id res chain seq x y z
N SER A 1 -8.09 -1.95 1.31
CA SER A 1 -6.69 -1.48 1.19
C SER A 1 -5.77 -2.34 2.05
N TYR A 2 -4.49 -2.31 1.73
CA TYR A 2 -3.47 -3.09 2.43
C TYR A 2 -2.43 -2.15 2.99
N LEU A 3 -1.83 -2.52 4.14
CA LEU A 3 -0.74 -1.78 4.73
C LEU A 3 0.56 -2.05 3.97
N LEU A 4 1.32 -0.99 3.77
CA LEU A 4 2.62 -1.04 3.11
C LEU A 4 3.73 -0.93 4.15
N SER A 5 4.72 -1.80 4.05
CA SER A 5 5.92 -1.74 4.88
C SER A 5 7.16 -2.09 4.04
N LYS A 6 8.31 -2.15 4.69
CA LYS A 6 9.57 -2.43 4.02
C LYS A 6 10.37 -3.41 4.86
N ASP A 7 10.95 -4.41 4.20
CA ASP A 7 11.94 -5.29 4.81
C ASP A 7 13.26 -4.53 4.87
N GLU A 8 13.71 -4.20 6.08
CA GLU A 8 14.91 -3.40 6.28
C GLU A 8 16.18 -4.10 5.80
N ASP A 9 16.19 -5.43 5.85
CA ASP A 9 17.38 -6.20 5.44
C ASP A 9 17.56 -6.21 3.92
N SER A 10 16.47 -6.44 3.19
CA SER A 10 16.53 -6.54 1.72
C SER A 10 16.18 -5.25 1.00
N GLY A 11 15.50 -4.32 1.67
CA GLY A 11 14.95 -3.12 1.05
C GLY A 11 13.69 -3.36 0.22
N SER A 12 13.16 -4.57 0.21
CA SER A 12 11.96 -4.91 -0.53
C SER A 12 10.71 -4.38 0.15
N TYR A 13 9.73 -3.96 -0.63
CA TYR A 13 8.43 -3.58 -0.10
C TYR A 13 7.60 -4.81 0.23
N ILE A 14 6.82 -4.71 1.30
CA ILE A 14 5.95 -5.77 1.81
C ILE A 14 4.56 -5.21 1.98
N ILE A 15 3.55 -5.98 1.59
CA ILE A 15 2.17 -5.66 1.92
C ILE A 15 1.59 -6.74 2.85
N ALA A 16 0.70 -6.32 3.74
CA ALA A 16 0.00 -7.21 4.65
C ALA A 16 -1.16 -7.87 3.90
N GLY A 17 -0.98 -9.12 3.51
CA GLY A 17 -1.95 -9.90 2.75
C GLY A 17 -1.25 -10.87 1.83
N GLY A 18 -1.99 -11.80 1.27
CA GLY A 18 -1.40 -12.82 0.44
C GLY A 18 -2.40 -13.57 -0.44
N ALA A 19 -2.06 -14.81 -0.77
CA ALA A 19 -2.81 -15.61 -1.73
C ALA A 19 -4.29 -15.78 -1.37
N SER A 20 -4.64 -15.87 -0.09
CA SER A 20 -6.04 -16.00 0.32
C SER A 20 -6.88 -14.76 0.07
N GLN A 21 -6.26 -13.58 -0.11
CA GLN A 21 -6.94 -12.38 -0.56
C GLN A 21 -6.83 -12.17 -2.07
N GLY A 22 -6.35 -13.14 -2.81
CA GLY A 22 -6.18 -13.05 -4.25
C GLY A 22 -4.93 -12.34 -4.71
N LEU A 23 -3.96 -12.10 -3.82
CA LEU A 23 -2.69 -11.45 -4.15
C LEU A 23 -1.72 -12.46 -4.74
N SER A 24 -2.00 -12.88 -5.97
CA SER A 24 -1.19 -13.87 -6.66
C SER A 24 0.00 -13.23 -7.36
N GLU A 25 1.03 -14.05 -7.61
CA GLU A 25 2.24 -13.60 -8.32
C GLU A 25 1.89 -12.92 -9.64
N GLY A 26 2.50 -11.77 -9.87
CA GLY A 26 2.27 -10.95 -11.06
C GLY A 26 1.10 -9.99 -10.99
N LEU A 27 0.26 -10.09 -9.97
CA LEU A 27 -0.84 -9.14 -9.80
C LEU A 27 -0.30 -7.73 -9.57
N GLU A 28 -0.84 -6.77 -10.30
CA GLU A 28 -0.47 -5.36 -10.12
C GLU A 28 -1.41 -4.67 -9.15
N LEU A 29 -0.81 -3.87 -8.28
CA LEU A 29 -1.52 -3.11 -7.26
C LEU A 29 -1.13 -1.64 -7.37
N LYS A 30 -2.05 -0.76 -6.97
CA LYS A 30 -1.84 0.68 -7.01
C LYS A 30 -1.49 1.19 -5.61
N ILE A 31 -0.45 2.02 -5.54
CA ILE A 31 -0.04 2.71 -4.32
C ILE A 31 -0.58 4.12 -4.37
N PHE A 32 -1.33 4.49 -3.33
CA PHE A 32 -1.87 5.83 -3.19
C PHE A 32 -1.20 6.54 -2.02
N GLN A 33 -0.91 7.81 -2.19
CA GLN A 33 -0.53 8.68 -1.10
C GLN A 33 -1.79 9.26 -0.49
N SER A 34 -1.89 9.21 0.84
CA SER A 34 -3.04 9.75 1.57
C SER A 34 -3.19 11.24 1.33
N GLY A 35 -4.42 11.70 1.18
CA GLY A 35 -4.72 13.12 1.00
C GLY A 35 -4.52 13.91 2.29
N LYS A 36 -4.43 15.24 2.14
CA LYS A 36 -4.35 16.15 3.28
C LYS A 36 -5.66 16.19 4.04
N THR A 37 -5.57 16.42 5.34
CA THR A 37 -6.72 16.78 6.17
C THR A 37 -6.73 18.31 6.30
N ILE A 38 -7.83 18.93 5.92
CA ILE A 38 -8.04 20.36 6.03
C ILE A 38 -9.22 20.66 6.93
N LYS A 39 -9.22 21.86 7.50
CA LYS A 39 -10.30 22.32 8.34
C LYS A 39 -11.26 23.17 7.52
N ASN A 40 -12.56 22.84 7.57
CA ASN A 40 -13.58 23.71 6.99
C ASN A 40 -13.61 25.02 7.79
N PRO A 41 -13.32 26.17 7.18
CA PRO A 41 -13.22 27.43 7.91
C PRO A 41 -14.54 27.91 8.49
N GLN A 42 -15.66 27.43 7.97
CA GLN A 42 -16.99 27.82 8.44
C GLN A 42 -17.49 26.96 9.59
N SER A 43 -17.40 25.63 9.44
CA SER A 43 -17.93 24.67 10.43
C SER A 43 -16.91 24.21 11.45
N GLY A 44 -15.62 24.34 11.13
CA GLY A 44 -14.54 23.77 11.92
C GLY A 44 -14.34 22.26 11.73
N ALA A 45 -15.16 21.62 10.91
CA ALA A 45 -15.04 20.18 10.65
C ALA A 45 -13.75 19.86 9.89
N LEU A 46 -13.14 18.72 10.21
CA LEU A 46 -11.98 18.21 9.49
C LEU A 46 -12.44 17.41 8.27
N ILE A 47 -11.83 17.70 7.12
CA ILE A 47 -12.13 17.05 5.85
C ILE A 47 -10.83 16.45 5.33
N THR A 48 -10.84 15.14 5.04
CA THR A 48 -9.70 14.48 4.39
C THR A 48 -9.92 14.49 2.88
N LEU A 49 -8.97 15.06 2.16
CA LEU A 49 -9.02 15.11 0.70
C LEU A 49 -8.72 13.72 0.12
N PRO A 50 -9.17 13.44 -1.12
CA PRO A 50 -8.88 12.17 -1.78
C PRO A 50 -7.38 11.92 -1.91
N GLY A 51 -6.99 10.65 -1.84
CA GLY A 51 -5.61 10.23 -2.09
C GLY A 51 -5.24 10.34 -3.56
N LYS A 52 -3.93 10.27 -3.82
CA LYS A 52 -3.35 10.37 -5.17
C LYS A 52 -2.55 9.11 -5.47
N GLN A 53 -2.79 8.51 -6.63
CA GLN A 53 -1.97 7.39 -7.09
C GLN A 53 -0.54 7.87 -7.40
N VAL A 54 0.45 7.22 -6.80
CA VAL A 54 1.85 7.62 -6.94
C VAL A 54 2.74 6.52 -7.50
N ALA A 55 2.31 5.27 -7.44
CA ALA A 55 3.12 4.14 -7.91
C ALA A 55 2.25 2.94 -8.26
N VAL A 56 2.86 2.01 -8.98
CA VAL A 56 2.34 0.67 -9.25
C VAL A 56 3.37 -0.34 -8.81
N VAL A 57 2.92 -1.38 -8.14
CA VAL A 57 3.76 -2.51 -7.72
C VAL A 57 3.18 -3.81 -8.24
N SER A 58 4.03 -4.84 -8.35
CA SER A 58 3.63 -6.19 -8.74
C SER A 58 3.97 -7.15 -7.61
N VAL A 59 3.06 -8.09 -7.34
CA VAL A 59 3.32 -9.15 -6.37
C VAL A 59 4.39 -10.08 -6.90
N VAL A 60 5.45 -10.27 -6.11
CA VAL A 60 6.55 -11.18 -6.44
C VAL A 60 6.28 -12.55 -5.87
N MET A 61 6.00 -12.63 -4.58
CA MET A 61 5.62 -13.87 -3.93
C MET A 61 4.98 -13.60 -2.57
N SER A 62 4.17 -14.55 -2.12
CA SER A 62 3.45 -14.48 -0.85
C SER A 62 3.93 -15.55 0.10
N PHE A 63 3.89 -15.26 1.39
CA PHE A 63 4.29 -16.16 2.46
C PHE A 63 3.26 -16.13 3.58
N GLY A 64 3.18 -17.19 4.34
CA GLY A 64 2.36 -17.28 5.53
C GLY A 64 1.67 -18.62 5.63
N ASP A 65 1.39 -19.02 6.87
CA ASP A 65 0.80 -20.34 7.17
C ASP A 65 -0.72 -20.34 7.03
N ASP A 66 -1.35 -19.18 7.18
CA ASP A 66 -2.79 -19.03 7.07
C ASP A 66 -3.18 -17.61 6.65
N GLU A 67 -4.46 -17.41 6.40
CA GLU A 67 -4.99 -16.13 5.89
C GLU A 67 -4.77 -14.92 6.80
N PHE A 68 -4.51 -15.14 8.09
CA PHE A 68 -4.29 -14.06 9.05
C PHE A 68 -2.83 -13.64 9.15
N ASN A 69 -1.91 -14.46 8.65
CA ASN A 69 -0.46 -14.24 8.78
C ASN A 69 0.25 -14.10 7.44
N GLU A 70 -0.51 -13.92 6.36
CA GLU A 70 0.10 -13.77 5.05
C GLU A 70 0.70 -12.38 4.83
N ILE A 71 1.87 -12.38 4.20
CA ILE A 71 2.51 -11.18 3.66
C ILE A 71 2.91 -11.44 2.22
N SER A 72 3.04 -10.37 1.44
CA SER A 72 3.51 -10.47 0.07
C SER A 72 4.65 -9.49 -0.16
N TYR A 73 5.74 -9.97 -0.75
CA TYR A 73 6.76 -9.11 -1.31
C TYR A 73 6.27 -8.55 -2.63
N VAL A 74 6.48 -7.26 -2.83
CA VAL A 74 6.10 -6.57 -4.07
C VAL A 74 7.30 -5.81 -4.63
N SER A 75 7.29 -5.66 -5.94
CA SER A 75 8.31 -4.92 -6.68
C SER A 75 7.68 -3.69 -7.33
N LYS A 76 8.31 -2.54 -7.17
CA LYS A 76 7.81 -1.31 -7.81
C LYS A 76 8.05 -1.38 -9.32
N ILE A 77 6.96 -1.19 -10.09
CA ILE A 77 7.00 -1.15 -11.55
C ILE A 77 7.18 0.27 -12.05
N SER A 78 6.50 1.22 -11.42
CA SER A 78 6.53 2.63 -11.84
C SER A 78 6.23 3.55 -10.68
N GLY A 79 6.54 4.82 -10.84
CA GLY A 79 6.24 5.86 -9.86
C GLY A 79 7.30 5.98 -8.77
N SER A 80 6.93 6.65 -7.69
CA SER A 80 7.82 6.96 -6.57
C SER A 80 7.13 6.73 -5.24
N ILE A 81 7.87 6.15 -4.29
CA ILE A 81 7.41 5.94 -2.91
C ILE A 81 8.46 6.56 -2.01
N GLY A 82 8.05 7.53 -1.18
CA GLY A 82 8.92 8.18 -0.22
C GLY A 82 9.22 7.32 1.00
N PRO A 83 10.10 7.79 1.90
CA PRO A 83 10.60 6.99 3.01
C PRO A 83 9.59 6.77 4.14
N ASP A 84 8.61 7.63 4.29
CA ASP A 84 7.58 7.50 5.33
C ASP A 84 6.39 6.71 4.79
N LEU A 85 6.41 5.40 5.00
CA LEU A 85 5.39 4.50 4.45
C LEU A 85 4.02 4.66 5.10
N SER A 86 3.92 5.32 6.24
CA SER A 86 2.62 5.61 6.88
C SER A 86 1.73 6.53 6.05
N LYS A 87 2.31 7.22 5.07
CA LYS A 87 1.60 8.14 4.17
C LYS A 87 0.94 7.44 2.99
N TYR A 88 1.14 6.13 2.84
CA TYR A 88 0.69 5.39 1.66
C TYR A 88 -0.26 4.27 2.03
N TYR A 89 -1.09 3.88 1.07
CA TYR A 89 -1.92 2.69 1.17
C TYR A 89 -1.98 2.00 -0.19
N VAL A 90 -2.32 0.72 -0.17
CA VAL A 90 -2.31 -0.14 -1.36
C VAL A 90 -3.73 -0.55 -1.71
N ILE A 91 -4.08 -0.42 -2.97
CA ILE A 91 -5.40 -0.82 -3.48
C ILE A 91 -5.23 -1.88 -4.56
N SER A 92 -6.05 -2.91 -4.48
CA SER A 92 -6.28 -3.85 -5.58
C SER A 92 -7.53 -3.43 -6.35
N ASP A 93 -7.51 -3.65 -7.62
CA ASP A 93 -8.70 -3.40 -8.46
C ASP A 93 -9.73 -4.50 -8.28
#